data_3c634690eb6521be5bd2d5752f21d198
#
_entry.id   3c634690eb6521be5bd2d5752f21d198
#
_cell.length_a   1.000
_cell.length_b   1.000
_cell.length_c   1.000
_cell.angle_alpha   90.00
_cell.angle_beta   90.00
_cell.angle_gamma   90.00
#
_symmetry.space_group_name_H-M   'P 1'
#
loop_
_entity.id
_entity.type
_entity.pdbx_description
1 polymer ?
#
loop_
_entity_poly.entity_id
_entity_poly.type
_entity_poly.pdbx_seq_one_letter_code
_entity_poly.pdbx_strand_id
1 'polypeptide(L)'
;MADDSGHGQLWAGITALYAEPGVAQACLAAQDEAGADVLLLLAAALQARCGISIAGAGPALVAAGEPWRSEVVRPLRGLRRRWRGLDGVEALREHLKVLELEAERVQLERLAPLLAGPSAEATSALLRANLSAVEPSLSLQRLDGLATALERGWRAAPGG
;
A
#
# COMPACT_ATOMS: atom_id res chain seq x y z
N MET A 1 -24.07 10.80 1.36
CA MET A 1 -23.73 9.44 0.92
C MET A 1 -22.34 9.53 0.31
N ALA A 2 -21.33 9.18 1.06
CA ALA A 2 -19.97 9.04 0.51
C ALA A 2 -19.98 7.89 -0.49
N ASP A 3 -19.30 8.08 -1.61
CA ASP A 3 -19.22 7.16 -2.74
C ASP A 3 -18.52 5.83 -2.31
N ASP A 4 -19.31 4.93 -1.77
CA ASP A 4 -18.86 3.59 -1.31
C ASP A 4 -18.29 2.75 -2.47
N SER A 5 -18.66 3.09 -3.71
CA SER A 5 -18.22 2.41 -4.93
C SER A 5 -16.74 2.68 -5.25
N GLY A 6 -16.26 3.92 -5.06
CA GLY A 6 -14.88 4.31 -5.36
C GLY A 6 -13.86 3.71 -4.39
N HIS A 7 -14.19 3.71 -3.09
CA HIS A 7 -13.34 3.12 -2.06
C HIS A 7 -13.24 1.59 -2.19
N GLY A 8 -14.34 0.93 -2.53
CA GLY A 8 -14.37 -0.51 -2.80
C GLY A 8 -13.48 -0.89 -3.98
N GLN A 9 -13.49 -0.11 -5.05
CA GLN A 9 -12.64 -0.33 -6.22
C GLN A 9 -11.16 -0.11 -5.91
N LEU A 10 -10.82 0.92 -5.11
CA LEU A 10 -9.45 1.17 -4.70
C LEU A 10 -8.90 0.02 -3.84
N TRP A 11 -9.67 -0.45 -2.86
CA TRP A 11 -9.30 -1.60 -2.04
C TRP A 11 -9.12 -2.87 -2.87
N ALA A 12 -10.05 -3.16 -3.79
CA ALA A 12 -9.96 -4.31 -4.68
C ALA A 12 -8.71 -4.23 -5.58
N GLY A 13 -8.39 -3.04 -6.09
CA GLY A 13 -7.18 -2.81 -6.88
C GLY A 13 -5.89 -3.04 -6.09
N ILE A 14 -5.83 -2.57 -4.84
CA ILE A 14 -4.69 -2.78 -3.93
C ILE A 14 -4.50 -4.27 -3.64
N THR A 15 -5.57 -4.98 -3.28
CA THR A 15 -5.50 -6.42 -2.97
C THR A 15 -5.11 -7.26 -4.18
N ALA A 16 -5.64 -6.94 -5.35
CA ALA A 16 -5.26 -7.59 -6.60
C ALA A 16 -3.78 -7.35 -6.93
N LEU A 17 -3.29 -6.12 -6.79
CA LEU A 17 -1.90 -5.78 -7.06
C LEU A 17 -0.94 -6.48 -6.07
N TYR A 18 -1.30 -6.54 -4.79
CA TYR A 18 -0.51 -7.24 -3.78
C TYR A 18 -0.40 -8.75 -4.04
N ALA A 19 -1.43 -9.35 -4.65
CA ALA A 19 -1.47 -10.77 -5.01
C ALA A 19 -0.60 -11.11 -6.25
N GLU A 20 -0.17 -10.11 -7.02
CA GLU A 20 0.67 -10.34 -8.19
C GLU A 20 2.05 -10.92 -7.81
N PRO A 21 2.60 -11.85 -8.61
CA PRO A 21 3.86 -12.49 -8.32
C PRO A 21 5.00 -11.49 -8.10
N GLY A 22 5.68 -11.59 -6.96
CA GLY A 22 6.83 -10.75 -6.61
C GLY A 22 6.47 -9.42 -5.92
N VAL A 23 5.22 -8.96 -5.99
CA VAL A 23 4.82 -7.68 -5.39
C VAL A 23 4.87 -7.74 -3.87
N ALA A 24 4.30 -8.79 -3.26
CA ALA A 24 4.33 -8.95 -1.81
C ALA A 24 5.76 -8.96 -1.25
N GLN A 25 6.68 -9.71 -1.88
CA GLN A 25 8.08 -9.76 -1.45
C GLN A 25 8.77 -8.40 -1.57
N ALA A 26 8.53 -7.67 -2.67
CA ALA A 26 9.10 -6.34 -2.88
C ALA A 26 8.57 -5.33 -1.85
N CYS A 27 7.27 -5.36 -1.54
CA CYS A 27 6.66 -4.53 -0.51
C CYS A 27 7.19 -4.84 0.89
N LEU A 28 7.31 -6.13 1.26
CA LEU A 28 7.86 -6.55 2.55
C LEU A 28 9.32 -6.14 2.69
N ALA A 29 10.11 -6.25 1.62
CA ALA A 29 11.49 -5.79 1.62
C ALA A 29 11.62 -4.26 1.81
N ALA A 30 10.71 -3.47 1.22
CA ALA A 30 10.64 -2.02 1.46
C ALA A 30 10.23 -1.71 2.92
N GLN A 31 9.29 -2.47 3.48
CA GLN A 31 8.89 -2.35 4.87
C GLN A 31 10.04 -2.68 5.83
N ASP A 32 10.80 -3.73 5.57
CA ASP A 32 11.91 -4.14 6.42
C ASP A 32 13.10 -3.15 6.35
N GLU A 33 13.38 -2.59 5.17
CA GLU A 33 14.48 -1.62 4.97
C GLU A 33 14.15 -0.23 5.52
N ALA A 34 12.98 0.31 5.21
CA ALA A 34 12.62 1.70 5.45
C ALA A 34 11.44 1.88 6.43
N GLY A 35 10.85 0.79 6.92
CA GLY A 35 9.61 0.87 7.67
C GLY A 35 8.41 1.33 6.83
N ALA A 36 8.49 1.15 5.52
CA ALA A 36 7.52 1.66 4.55
C ALA A 36 6.08 1.21 4.85
N ASP A 37 5.13 2.07 4.56
CA ASP A 37 3.71 1.75 4.58
C ASP A 37 3.32 1.04 3.27
N VAL A 38 3.19 -0.27 3.32
CA VAL A 38 2.85 -1.11 2.16
C VAL A 38 1.53 -0.68 1.53
N LEU A 39 0.51 -0.35 2.33
CA LEU A 39 -0.78 0.12 1.84
C LEU A 39 -0.62 1.39 1.01
N LEU A 40 0.17 2.34 1.51
CA LEU A 40 0.41 3.62 0.84
C LEU A 40 1.25 3.44 -0.43
N LEU A 41 2.24 2.55 -0.43
CA LEU A 41 3.01 2.19 -1.63
C LEU A 41 2.11 1.61 -2.74
N LEU A 42 1.20 0.70 -2.37
CA LEU A 42 0.27 0.11 -3.33
C LEU A 42 -0.76 1.12 -3.86
N ALA A 43 -1.26 2.00 -3.00
CA ALA A 43 -2.13 3.10 -3.42
C ALA A 43 -1.41 4.04 -4.39
N ALA A 44 -0.15 4.41 -4.09
CA ALA A 44 0.69 5.24 -4.95
C ALA A 44 0.92 4.59 -6.33
N ALA A 45 1.14 3.29 -6.35
CA ALA A 45 1.29 2.52 -7.59
C ALA A 45 0.01 2.48 -8.42
N LEU A 46 -1.14 2.27 -7.79
CA LEU A 46 -2.42 2.31 -8.50
C LEU A 46 -2.72 3.67 -9.11
N GLN A 47 -2.43 4.77 -8.39
CA GLN A 47 -2.59 6.11 -8.93
C GLN A 47 -1.69 6.32 -10.15
N ALA A 48 -0.44 5.85 -10.11
CA ALA A 48 0.46 5.91 -11.27
C ALA A 48 -0.08 5.10 -12.46
N ARG A 49 -0.64 3.91 -12.21
CA ARG A 49 -1.28 3.10 -13.25
C ARG A 49 -2.48 3.80 -13.88
N CYS A 50 -3.23 4.56 -13.09
CA CYS A 50 -4.35 5.37 -13.57
C CYS A 50 -3.92 6.71 -14.20
N GLY A 51 -2.63 6.98 -14.33
CA GLY A 51 -2.12 8.24 -14.85
C GLY A 51 -2.40 9.41 -13.92
N ILE A 52 -2.30 9.23 -12.62
CA ILE A 52 -2.51 10.27 -11.61
C ILE A 52 -1.20 10.47 -10.83
N SER A 53 -0.71 11.70 -10.83
CA SER A 53 0.46 12.09 -10.05
C SER A 53 0.06 12.49 -8.64
N ILE A 54 0.58 11.78 -7.65
CA ILE A 54 0.45 12.14 -6.23
C ILE A 54 1.74 12.69 -5.62
N ALA A 55 2.72 13.02 -6.47
CA ALA A 55 4.02 13.50 -6.01
C ALA A 55 3.91 14.71 -5.07
N GLY A 56 3.02 15.65 -5.38
CA GLY A 56 2.75 16.83 -4.55
C GLY A 56 1.98 16.53 -3.25
N ALA A 57 1.24 15.42 -3.19
CA ALA A 57 0.44 15.03 -2.03
C ALA A 57 1.16 14.07 -1.08
N GLY A 58 2.31 13.52 -1.47
CA GLY A 58 3.04 12.51 -0.72
C GLY A 58 3.25 12.82 0.76
N PRO A 59 3.84 13.98 1.12
CA PRO A 59 4.03 14.35 2.53
C PRO A 59 2.72 14.45 3.32
N ALA A 60 1.65 14.96 2.73
CA ALA A 60 0.34 15.06 3.35
C ALA A 60 -0.30 13.68 3.58
N LEU A 61 -0.16 12.76 2.61
CA LEU A 61 -0.61 11.37 2.72
C LEU A 61 0.10 10.65 3.87
N VAL A 62 1.41 10.78 3.97
CA VAL A 62 2.21 10.18 5.05
C VAL A 62 1.77 10.75 6.41
N ALA A 63 1.67 12.06 6.53
CA ALA A 63 1.27 12.73 7.77
C ALA A 63 -0.16 12.35 8.21
N ALA A 64 -1.10 12.25 7.26
CA ALA A 64 -2.48 11.87 7.55
C ALA A 64 -2.62 10.39 7.95
N GLY A 65 -1.80 9.50 7.39
CA GLY A 65 -1.84 8.06 7.67
C GLY A 65 -1.15 7.66 8.97
N GLU A 66 -0.10 8.37 9.38
CA GLU A 66 0.79 7.95 10.47
C GLU A 66 0.10 7.79 11.84
N PRO A 67 -0.81 8.67 12.30
CA PRO A 67 -1.46 8.46 13.60
C PRO A 67 -2.24 7.15 13.68
N TRP A 68 -3.06 6.84 12.67
CA TRP A 68 -3.81 5.59 12.62
C TRP A 68 -2.91 4.37 12.45
N ARG A 69 -1.91 4.49 11.62
CA ARG A 69 -0.92 3.42 11.38
C ARG A 69 -0.16 3.08 12.66
N SER A 70 0.31 4.08 13.41
CA SER A 70 1.08 3.88 14.66
C SER A 70 0.21 3.38 15.82
N GLU A 71 -1.01 3.88 15.94
CA GLU A 71 -1.88 3.56 17.08
C GLU A 71 -2.70 2.28 16.88
N VAL A 72 -2.98 1.88 15.64
CA VAL A 72 -3.87 0.75 15.35
C VAL A 72 -3.19 -0.32 14.51
N VAL A 73 -2.74 -0.01 13.28
CA VAL A 73 -2.25 -1.03 12.33
C VAL A 73 -0.98 -1.71 12.83
N ARG A 74 0.03 -0.95 13.23
CA ARG A 74 1.30 -1.50 13.73
C ARG A 74 1.13 -2.35 15.00
N PRO A 75 0.34 -1.94 16.01
CA PRO A 75 0.09 -2.76 17.20
C PRO A 75 -0.59 -4.09 16.86
N LEU A 76 -1.60 -4.12 16.00
CA LEU A 76 -2.28 -5.35 15.56
C LEU A 76 -1.30 -6.28 14.85
N ARG A 77 -0.52 -5.76 13.90
CA ARG A 77 0.53 -6.50 13.18
C ARG A 77 1.60 -7.03 14.13
N GLY A 78 2.04 -6.22 15.07
CA GLY A 78 3.04 -6.58 16.07
C GLY A 78 2.54 -7.72 16.96
N LEU A 79 1.30 -7.67 17.41
CA LEU A 79 0.69 -8.72 18.23
C LEU A 79 0.59 -10.02 17.43
N ARG A 80 0.07 -9.99 16.20
CA ARG A 80 -0.03 -11.15 15.31
C ARG A 80 1.34 -11.80 15.05
N ARG A 81 2.39 -10.99 14.86
CA ARG A 81 3.77 -11.48 14.65
C ARG A 81 4.35 -12.12 15.91
N ARG A 82 4.15 -11.51 17.09
CA ARG A 82 4.65 -12.06 18.37
C ARG A 82 4.00 -13.39 18.72
N TRP A 83 2.78 -13.63 18.29
CA TRP A 83 2.07 -14.89 18.55
C TRP A 83 2.38 -15.99 17.52
N ARG A 84 3.28 -15.72 16.57
CA ARG A 84 3.73 -16.76 15.64
C ARG A 84 4.49 -17.85 16.41
N GLY A 85 4.03 -19.10 16.27
CA GLY A 85 4.65 -20.25 16.94
C GLY A 85 4.24 -20.45 18.39
N LEU A 86 3.29 -19.69 18.93
CA LEU A 86 2.64 -20.01 20.20
C LEU A 86 1.53 -21.04 19.96
N ASP A 87 1.52 -22.08 20.78
CA ASP A 87 0.52 -23.15 20.71
C ASP A 87 -0.86 -22.66 21.19
N GLY A 88 -1.92 -23.09 20.51
CA GLY A 88 -3.30 -22.86 20.92
C GLY A 88 -3.85 -21.45 20.63
N VAL A 89 -3.10 -20.62 19.89
CA VAL A 89 -3.53 -19.24 19.53
C VAL A 89 -3.83 -19.05 18.05
N GLU A 90 -3.85 -20.10 17.25
CA GLU A 90 -4.03 -20.05 15.80
C GLU A 90 -5.31 -19.30 15.40
N ALA A 91 -6.43 -19.62 16.03
CA ALA A 91 -7.72 -18.97 15.79
C ALA A 91 -7.68 -17.48 16.16
N LEU A 92 -7.03 -17.12 17.27
CA LEU A 92 -6.87 -15.72 17.67
C LEU A 92 -5.97 -14.95 16.68
N ARG A 93 -4.93 -15.58 16.16
CA ARG A 93 -4.07 -14.96 15.12
C ARG A 93 -4.83 -14.72 13.83
N GLU A 94 -5.71 -15.61 13.41
CA GLU A 94 -6.58 -15.38 12.25
C GLU A 94 -7.55 -14.20 12.49
N HIS A 95 -8.12 -14.06 13.70
CA HIS A 95 -8.92 -12.89 14.05
C HIS A 95 -8.08 -11.59 14.00
N LEU A 96 -6.86 -11.61 14.53
CA LEU A 96 -5.95 -10.47 14.43
C LEU A 96 -5.62 -10.09 12.98
N LYS A 97 -5.45 -11.07 12.10
CA LYS A 97 -5.23 -10.84 10.67
C LYS A 97 -6.43 -10.15 10.01
N VAL A 98 -7.64 -10.58 10.34
CA VAL A 98 -8.86 -9.92 9.85
C VAL A 98 -8.95 -8.49 10.36
N LEU A 99 -8.73 -8.26 11.66
CA LEU A 99 -8.72 -6.91 12.24
C LEU A 99 -7.64 -6.01 11.64
N GLU A 100 -6.44 -6.55 11.38
CA GLU A 100 -5.37 -5.81 10.70
C GLU A 100 -5.81 -5.35 9.30
N LEU A 101 -6.42 -6.24 8.51
CA LEU A 101 -6.95 -5.91 7.18
C LEU A 101 -8.08 -4.88 7.24
N GLU A 102 -8.99 -4.99 8.19
CA GLU A 102 -10.05 -4.00 8.41
C GLU A 102 -9.47 -2.63 8.80
N ALA A 103 -8.45 -2.62 9.66
CA ALA A 103 -7.76 -1.40 10.05
C ALA A 103 -7.03 -0.74 8.86
N GLU A 104 -6.41 -1.52 7.99
CA GLU A 104 -5.79 -1.04 6.75
C GLU A 104 -6.84 -0.48 5.77
N ARG A 105 -8.01 -1.12 5.67
CA ARG A 105 -9.11 -0.60 4.86
C ARG A 105 -9.60 0.75 5.37
N VAL A 106 -9.78 0.91 6.68
CA VAL A 106 -10.14 2.20 7.32
C VAL A 106 -9.06 3.25 7.05
N GLN A 107 -7.79 2.89 7.11
CA GLN A 107 -6.69 3.80 6.75
C GLN A 107 -6.83 4.28 5.30
N LEU A 108 -7.08 3.36 4.36
CA LEU A 108 -7.26 3.70 2.95
C LEU A 108 -8.45 4.64 2.73
N GLU A 109 -9.58 4.37 3.35
CA GLU A 109 -10.78 5.23 3.27
C GLU A 109 -10.50 6.66 3.74
N ARG A 110 -9.70 6.82 4.80
CA ARG A 110 -9.27 8.14 5.30
C ARG A 110 -8.31 8.85 4.35
N LEU A 111 -7.46 8.11 3.65
CA LEU A 111 -6.47 8.65 2.72
C LEU A 111 -7.01 8.89 1.31
N ALA A 112 -8.09 8.22 0.92
CA ALA A 112 -8.64 8.27 -0.42
C ALA A 112 -8.88 9.70 -0.95
N PRO A 113 -9.40 10.66 -0.16
CA PRO A 113 -9.57 12.04 -0.63
C PRO A 113 -8.24 12.76 -0.99
N LEU A 114 -7.13 12.31 -0.41
CA LEU A 114 -5.79 12.87 -0.65
C LEU A 114 -5.05 12.19 -1.81
N LEU A 115 -5.58 11.09 -2.32
CA LEU A 115 -5.00 10.36 -3.45
C LEU A 115 -5.29 11.00 -4.81
N ALA A 116 -6.03 12.09 -4.85
CA ALA A 116 -6.27 12.86 -6.05
C ALA A 116 -5.04 13.68 -6.45
N GLY A 117 -4.86 13.89 -7.74
CA GLY A 117 -3.76 14.67 -8.26
C GLY A 117 -3.92 14.98 -9.76
N PRO A 118 -3.00 15.73 -10.35
CA PRO A 118 -3.06 16.05 -11.77
C PRO A 118 -2.89 14.79 -12.62
N SER A 119 -3.57 14.79 -13.78
CA SER A 119 -3.41 13.76 -14.79
C SER A 119 -1.99 13.79 -15.36
N ALA A 120 -1.44 12.61 -15.59
CA ALA A 120 -0.12 12.41 -16.16
C ALA A 120 -0.13 11.15 -17.05
N GLU A 121 0.91 10.95 -17.82
CA GLU A 121 1.08 9.70 -18.56
C GLU A 121 1.48 8.57 -17.60
N ALA A 122 0.82 7.41 -17.69
CA ALA A 122 1.12 6.22 -16.89
C ALA A 122 2.45 5.59 -17.34
N THR A 123 3.54 6.04 -16.75
CA THR A 123 4.92 5.65 -17.08
C THR A 123 5.66 5.09 -15.86
N SER A 124 6.76 4.41 -16.12
CA SER A 124 7.72 4.00 -15.06
C SER A 124 8.24 5.20 -14.26
N ALA A 125 8.42 6.35 -14.89
CA ALA A 125 8.85 7.57 -14.22
C ALA A 125 7.79 8.09 -13.25
N LEU A 126 6.51 8.09 -13.64
CA LEU A 126 5.39 8.44 -12.77
C LEU A 126 5.28 7.49 -11.59
N LEU A 127 5.41 6.17 -11.83
CA LEU A 127 5.40 5.19 -10.75
C LEU A 127 6.49 5.48 -9.71
N ARG A 128 7.74 5.67 -10.15
CA ARG A 128 8.85 6.00 -9.24
C ARG A 128 8.63 7.30 -8.50
N ALA A 129 8.13 8.32 -9.17
CA ALA A 129 7.82 9.61 -8.54
C ALA A 129 6.76 9.46 -7.44
N ASN A 130 5.67 8.73 -7.71
CA ASN A 130 4.62 8.48 -6.73
C ASN A 130 5.13 7.65 -5.54
N LEU A 131 5.91 6.59 -5.79
CA LEU A 131 6.51 5.77 -4.70
C LEU A 131 7.47 6.59 -3.83
N SER A 132 8.37 7.38 -4.45
CA SER A 132 9.31 8.23 -3.72
C SER A 132 8.62 9.34 -2.92
N ALA A 133 7.46 9.82 -3.38
CA ALA A 133 6.71 10.84 -2.66
C ALA A 133 6.14 10.34 -1.32
N VAL A 134 5.74 9.07 -1.26
CA VAL A 134 5.19 8.45 -0.05
C VAL A 134 6.23 7.74 0.81
N GLU A 135 7.38 7.37 0.23
CA GLU A 135 8.49 6.77 0.97
C GLU A 135 9.85 7.25 0.40
N PRO A 136 10.26 8.47 0.78
CA PRO A 136 11.50 9.07 0.26
C PRO A 136 12.78 8.42 0.81
N SER A 137 12.68 7.57 1.83
CA SER A 137 13.83 6.91 2.45
C SER A 137 14.25 5.60 1.75
N LEU A 138 13.49 5.14 0.74
CA LEU A 138 13.88 3.96 -0.04
C LEU A 138 15.19 4.18 -0.79
N SER A 139 16.10 3.23 -0.69
CA SER A 139 17.29 3.20 -1.56
C SER A 139 16.88 3.10 -3.03
N LEU A 140 17.70 3.62 -3.94
CA LEU A 140 17.43 3.52 -5.39
C LEU A 140 17.25 2.07 -5.83
N GLN A 141 18.07 1.15 -5.31
CA GLN A 141 17.97 -0.26 -5.61
C GLN A 141 16.61 -0.84 -5.17
N ARG A 142 16.13 -0.45 -3.98
CA ARG A 142 14.84 -0.91 -3.45
C ARG A 142 13.68 -0.35 -4.25
N LEU A 143 13.74 0.94 -4.58
CA LEU A 143 12.75 1.61 -5.41
C LEU A 143 12.65 0.96 -6.79
N ASP A 144 13.78 0.67 -7.44
CA ASP A 144 13.79 0.02 -8.75
C ASP A 144 13.25 -1.42 -8.70
N GLY A 145 13.61 -2.17 -7.67
CA GLY A 145 13.08 -3.53 -7.47
C GLY A 145 11.57 -3.55 -7.27
N LEU A 146 11.07 -2.63 -6.44
CA LEU A 146 9.63 -2.47 -6.18
C LEU A 146 8.90 -2.03 -7.46
N ALA A 147 9.40 -1.01 -8.15
CA ALA A 147 8.79 -0.53 -9.40
C ALA A 147 8.74 -1.63 -10.46
N THR A 148 9.81 -2.42 -10.61
CA THR A 148 9.86 -3.55 -11.55
C THR A 148 8.82 -4.62 -11.23
N ALA A 149 8.66 -4.98 -9.95
CA ALA A 149 7.66 -5.96 -9.53
C ALA A 149 6.23 -5.47 -9.81
N LEU A 150 5.94 -4.20 -9.50
CA LEU A 150 4.66 -3.56 -9.74
C LEU A 150 4.32 -3.46 -11.23
N GLU A 151 5.28 -3.10 -12.08
CA GLU A 151 5.08 -3.01 -13.54
C GLU A 151 4.80 -4.38 -14.18
N ARG A 152 5.41 -5.44 -13.68
CA ARG A 152 5.08 -6.81 -14.13
C ARG A 152 3.64 -7.16 -13.78
N GLY A 153 3.19 -6.83 -12.57
CA GLY A 153 1.81 -7.03 -12.15
C GLY A 153 0.82 -6.24 -13.02
N TRP A 154 1.18 -5.02 -13.48
CA TRP A 154 0.33 -4.24 -14.37
C TRP A 154 0.10 -4.89 -15.73
N ARG A 155 1.14 -5.53 -16.28
CA ARG A 155 1.08 -6.19 -17.60
C ARG A 155 0.36 -7.53 -17.56
N ALA A 156 0.38 -8.19 -16.39
CA ALA A 156 -0.26 -9.49 -16.21
C ALA A 156 -1.78 -9.37 -15.96
N ALA A 157 -2.27 -8.21 -15.51
CA ALA A 157 -3.70 -8.01 -15.30
C ALA A 157 -4.43 -8.04 -16.67
N PRO A 158 -5.42 -8.93 -16.86
CA PRO A 158 -6.23 -8.93 -18.08
C PRO A 158 -6.88 -7.54 -18.21
N GLY A 159 -6.74 -6.97 -19.38
CA GLY A 159 -7.26 -5.64 -19.68
C GLY A 159 -8.73 -5.52 -19.28
N GLY A 160 -9.05 -4.52 -18.47
CA GLY A 160 -10.43 -4.13 -18.20
C GLY A 160 -11.06 -3.46 -19.41
#